data_bd6f8396abbc5fd70d23110bea4ff538
#
_entry.id   bd6f8396abbc5fd70d23110bea4ff538
#
_cell.length_a   1.000
_cell.length_b   1.000
_cell.length_c   1.000
_cell.angle_alpha   90.00
_cell.angle_beta   90.00
_cell.angle_gamma   90.00
#
_symmetry.space_group_name_H-M   'P 1'
#
loop_
_entity.id
_entity.type
_entity.pdbx_description
1 polymer ?
#
loop_
_entity_poly.entity_id
_entity_poly.type
_entity_poly.pdbx_seq_one_letter_code
_entity_poly.pdbx_strand_id
1 'polypeptide(L)'
;EHASGLGTEEWITLTMGSREQLKMRIVAYIPRTEGLHPVIIEEEGSPGGSRNASMFMKKNYIFIEYARGDLAPDKRGSIGPAQRAYPDFDWAMLAVWAWGGMRVVDYLESRSDVDHDRIAITGHSRGGKAALLAGALDERSDLVAPCQSGAGGAGSSRILGPGSESI
;
A
#
# COMPACT_ATOMS: atom_id res chain seq x y z
N GLU A 1 -23.10 2.01 -4.16
CA GLU A 1 -23.29 3.20 -3.29
C GLU A 1 -21.96 3.94 -3.26
N HIS A 2 -21.94 5.17 -3.78
CA HIS A 2 -20.76 6.02 -3.73
C HIS A 2 -20.43 6.37 -2.28
N ALA A 3 -19.12 6.43 -1.94
CA ALA A 3 -18.62 6.78 -0.61
C ALA A 3 -19.06 8.18 -0.11
N SER A 4 -19.63 9.02 -0.98
CA SER A 4 -19.98 10.42 -0.75
C SER A 4 -20.91 10.72 0.42
N GLY A 5 -21.64 9.72 0.95
CA GLY A 5 -22.47 9.85 2.15
C GLY A 5 -21.78 9.46 3.46
N LEU A 6 -20.67 8.74 3.40
CA LEU A 6 -19.99 8.11 4.54
C LEU A 6 -18.81 8.94 5.07
N GLY A 7 -18.26 9.82 4.26
CA GLY A 7 -17.08 10.60 4.59
C GLY A 7 -16.55 11.39 3.41
N THR A 8 -15.25 11.65 3.42
CA THR A 8 -14.53 12.36 2.35
C THR A 8 -13.57 11.43 1.60
N GLU A 9 -13.36 11.76 0.34
CA GLU A 9 -12.34 11.14 -0.51
C GLU A 9 -11.30 12.20 -0.85
N GLU A 10 -10.05 11.98 -0.42
CA GLU A 10 -8.94 12.90 -0.63
C GLU A 10 -7.94 12.28 -1.61
N TRP A 11 -7.68 12.98 -2.70
CA TRP A 11 -6.63 12.64 -3.66
C TRP A 11 -5.35 13.39 -3.33
N ILE A 12 -4.29 12.67 -3.03
CA ILE A 12 -3.04 13.21 -2.53
C ILE A 12 -1.90 12.72 -3.43
N THR A 13 -0.94 13.60 -3.71
CA THR A 13 0.32 13.21 -4.35
C THR A 13 1.44 13.31 -3.34
N LEU A 14 2.00 12.18 -2.95
CA LEU A 14 3.20 12.13 -2.14
C LEU A 14 4.41 12.44 -3.02
N THR A 15 5.22 13.40 -2.59
CA THR A 15 6.45 13.79 -3.29
C THR A 15 7.64 13.32 -2.45
N MET A 16 8.57 12.60 -3.09
CA MET A 16 9.63 11.87 -2.39
C MET A 16 10.97 12.08 -3.08
N GLY A 17 12.04 11.84 -2.31
CA GLY A 17 13.41 11.96 -2.79
C GLY A 17 14.00 13.35 -2.55
N SER A 18 15.35 13.42 -2.52
CA SER A 18 16.10 14.64 -2.18
C SER A 18 15.87 15.82 -3.12
N ARG A 19 15.29 15.59 -4.30
CA ARG A 19 14.96 16.60 -5.31
C ARG A 19 13.48 16.55 -5.70
N GLU A 20 12.62 15.94 -4.90
CA GLU A 20 11.18 15.75 -5.16
C GLU A 20 10.89 15.11 -6.54
N GLN A 21 11.80 14.27 -7.00
CA GLN A 21 11.77 13.70 -8.34
C GLN A 21 10.81 12.51 -8.49
N LEU A 22 10.34 11.98 -7.37
CA LEU A 22 9.45 10.82 -7.36
C LEU A 22 8.10 11.22 -6.77
N LYS A 23 7.03 10.87 -7.48
CA LYS A 23 5.66 11.14 -7.08
C LYS A 23 4.86 9.86 -7.05
N MET A 24 4.02 9.71 -6.03
CA MET A 24 3.08 8.60 -5.90
C MET A 24 1.71 9.13 -5.50
N ARG A 25 0.69 8.74 -6.24
CA ARG A 25 -0.70 9.09 -5.92
C ARG A 25 -1.23 8.15 -4.86
N ILE A 26 -1.98 8.71 -3.94
CA ILE A 26 -2.79 7.97 -2.98
C ILE A 26 -4.21 8.53 -2.96
N VAL A 27 -5.15 7.70 -2.55
CA VAL A 27 -6.53 8.11 -2.24
C VAL A 27 -6.83 7.70 -0.82
N ALA A 28 -7.22 8.67 -0.01
CA ALA A 28 -7.64 8.44 1.37
C ALA A 28 -9.16 8.60 1.48
N TYR A 29 -9.83 7.58 1.98
CA TYR A 29 -11.25 7.57 2.30
C TYR A 29 -11.40 7.73 3.81
N ILE A 30 -11.92 8.88 4.24
CA ILE A 30 -11.93 9.31 5.63
C ILE A 30 -13.37 9.31 6.13
N PRO A 31 -13.70 8.58 7.23
CA PRO A 31 -15.04 8.58 7.82
C PRO A 31 -15.46 9.97 8.29
N ARG A 32 -16.76 10.19 8.38
CA ARG A 32 -17.34 11.46 8.86
C ARG A 32 -17.30 11.63 10.37
N THR A 33 -17.06 10.55 11.10
CA THR A 33 -17.00 10.55 12.56
C THR A 33 -15.78 11.30 13.07
N GLU A 34 -15.94 11.94 14.23
CA GLU A 34 -14.83 12.59 14.92
C GLU A 34 -13.96 11.58 15.70
N GLY A 35 -12.73 11.94 15.98
CA GLY A 35 -11.79 11.16 16.80
C GLY A 35 -10.68 10.52 15.99
N LEU A 36 -9.96 9.61 16.64
CA LEU A 36 -8.88 8.86 16.02
C LEU A 36 -9.43 7.62 15.29
N HIS A 37 -8.93 7.38 14.09
CA HIS A 37 -9.36 6.27 13.25
C HIS A 37 -8.24 5.26 13.02
N PRO A 38 -8.49 3.95 13.16
CA PRO A 38 -7.58 2.95 12.67
C PRO A 38 -7.49 3.03 11.14
N VAL A 39 -6.33 2.64 10.60
CA VAL A 39 -6.04 2.77 9.16
C VAL A 39 -5.84 1.42 8.50
N ILE A 40 -6.33 1.29 7.28
CA ILE A 40 -5.99 0.19 6.39
C ILE A 40 -5.37 0.77 5.12
N ILE A 41 -4.14 0.35 4.83
CA ILE A 41 -3.41 0.69 3.61
C ILE A 41 -3.53 -0.48 2.65
N GLU A 42 -4.07 -0.26 1.45
CA GLU A 42 -4.15 -1.25 0.38
C GLU A 42 -3.26 -0.87 -0.79
N GLU A 43 -2.46 -1.83 -1.22
CA GLU A 43 -1.60 -1.67 -2.38
C GLU A 43 -2.39 -1.94 -3.65
N GLU A 44 -2.45 -0.95 -4.56
CA GLU A 44 -3.21 -1.01 -5.81
C GLU A 44 -2.39 -0.60 -7.03
N GLY A 45 -2.77 -1.13 -8.19
CA GLY A 45 -2.17 -0.73 -9.47
C GLY A 45 -2.51 0.71 -9.85
N SER A 46 -3.76 1.09 -9.63
CA SER A 46 -4.29 2.44 -9.83
C SER A 46 -5.34 2.72 -8.75
N PRO A 47 -5.10 3.66 -7.84
CA PRO A 47 -6.01 3.93 -6.73
C PRO A 47 -7.28 4.62 -7.22
N GLY A 48 -8.31 4.52 -6.40
CA GLY A 48 -9.61 5.11 -6.63
C GLY A 48 -10.68 4.12 -7.10
N GLY A 49 -11.83 4.21 -6.51
CA GLY A 49 -12.99 3.38 -6.85
C GLY A 49 -13.03 2.01 -6.15
N SER A 50 -12.27 1.83 -5.09
CA SER A 50 -12.30 0.60 -4.30
C SER A 50 -13.70 0.30 -3.76
N ARG A 51 -14.13 -0.95 -3.98
CA ARG A 51 -15.37 -1.47 -3.35
C ARG A 51 -15.22 -1.64 -1.84
N ASN A 52 -13.99 -1.72 -1.35
CA ASN A 52 -13.68 -1.90 0.07
C ASN A 52 -13.81 -0.59 0.87
N ALA A 53 -13.60 0.57 0.23
CA ALA A 53 -13.61 1.87 0.89
C ALA A 53 -14.88 2.10 1.71
N SER A 54 -16.07 1.90 1.11
CA SER A 54 -17.34 2.10 1.81
C SER A 54 -17.54 1.13 2.98
N MET A 55 -17.03 -0.10 2.87
CA MET A 55 -17.11 -1.10 3.95
C MET A 55 -16.27 -0.66 5.16
N PHE A 56 -15.07 -0.17 4.93
CA PHE A 56 -14.16 0.26 6.01
C PHE A 56 -14.63 1.59 6.62
N MET A 57 -15.06 2.56 5.82
CA MET A 57 -15.60 3.82 6.32
C MET A 57 -16.82 3.61 7.22
N LYS A 58 -17.73 2.68 6.88
CA LYS A 58 -18.88 2.29 7.74
C LYS A 58 -18.47 1.75 9.12
N LYS A 59 -17.23 1.27 9.24
CA LYS A 59 -16.63 0.78 10.48
C LYS A 59 -15.69 1.79 11.13
N ASN A 60 -15.72 3.03 10.69
CA ASN A 60 -14.86 4.12 11.15
C ASN A 60 -13.36 3.91 10.94
N TYR A 61 -12.96 3.19 9.88
CA TYR A 61 -11.57 3.10 9.45
C TYR A 61 -11.29 4.14 8.38
N ILE A 62 -10.12 4.77 8.44
CA ILE A 62 -9.51 5.39 7.27
C ILE A 62 -9.03 4.27 6.36
N PHE A 63 -9.38 4.34 5.08
CA PHE A 63 -8.91 3.40 4.07
C PHE A 63 -8.10 4.13 3.03
N ILE A 64 -6.88 3.66 2.75
CA ILE A 64 -5.96 4.31 1.82
C ILE A 64 -5.54 3.32 0.75
N GLU A 65 -5.67 3.73 -0.50
CA GLU A 65 -5.07 3.05 -1.66
C GLU A 65 -3.87 3.84 -2.15
N TYR A 66 -2.76 3.17 -2.49
CA TYR A 66 -1.63 3.83 -3.13
C TYR A 66 -1.28 3.21 -4.49
N ALA A 67 -0.86 4.07 -5.41
CA ALA A 67 -0.54 3.73 -6.79
C ALA A 67 0.88 3.14 -6.91
N ARG A 68 1.04 1.83 -6.72
CA ARG A 68 2.33 1.15 -6.92
C ARG A 68 2.93 1.38 -8.31
N GLY A 69 2.06 1.50 -9.33
CA GLY A 69 2.45 1.72 -10.72
C GLY A 69 3.19 3.04 -10.97
N ASP A 70 2.96 4.04 -10.11
CA ASP A 70 3.68 5.32 -10.17
C ASP A 70 5.15 5.15 -9.76
N LEU A 71 5.49 4.11 -9.01
CA LEU A 71 6.84 3.81 -8.51
C LEU A 71 7.59 2.82 -9.39
N ALA A 72 6.94 1.71 -9.72
CA ALA A 72 7.51 0.69 -10.59
C ALA A 72 6.39 -0.05 -11.35
N PRO A 73 6.56 -0.27 -12.67
CA PRO A 73 5.57 -0.99 -13.45
C PRO A 73 5.48 -2.45 -13.04
N ASP A 74 4.27 -3.03 -13.15
CA ASP A 74 4.01 -4.43 -12.87
C ASP A 74 4.49 -5.33 -14.01
N LYS A 75 5.82 -5.36 -14.21
CA LYS A 75 6.47 -6.14 -15.26
C LYS A 75 7.85 -6.60 -14.78
N ARG A 76 8.08 -7.91 -14.78
CA ARG A 76 9.37 -8.51 -14.41
C ARG A 76 10.53 -7.89 -15.21
N GLY A 77 11.61 -7.54 -14.49
CA GLY A 77 12.82 -6.98 -15.07
C GLY A 77 12.71 -5.55 -15.60
N SER A 78 11.56 -4.89 -15.41
CA SER A 78 11.42 -3.49 -15.79
C SER A 78 11.99 -2.55 -14.72
N ILE A 79 12.52 -1.42 -15.19
CA ILE A 79 13.02 -0.34 -14.33
C ILE A 79 11.97 0.77 -14.32
N GLY A 80 11.46 1.05 -13.11
CA GLY A 80 10.46 2.09 -12.88
C GLY A 80 11.05 3.45 -12.48
N PRO A 81 10.18 4.43 -12.21
CA PRO A 81 10.60 5.74 -11.72
C PRO A 81 11.44 5.68 -10.45
N ALA A 82 11.09 4.82 -9.49
CA ALA A 82 11.83 4.70 -8.23
C ALA A 82 13.26 4.19 -8.44
N GLN A 83 13.45 3.14 -9.24
CA GLN A 83 14.79 2.62 -9.53
C GLN A 83 15.66 3.62 -10.29
N ARG A 84 15.07 4.44 -11.16
CA ARG A 84 15.79 5.53 -11.83
C ARG A 84 16.14 6.68 -10.88
N ALA A 85 15.27 6.96 -9.90
CA ALA A 85 15.53 8.00 -8.89
C ALA A 85 16.63 7.59 -7.90
N TYR A 86 16.79 6.29 -7.68
CA TYR A 86 17.74 5.70 -6.74
C TYR A 86 18.60 4.61 -7.42
N PRO A 87 19.47 4.98 -8.38
CA PRO A 87 20.22 4.01 -9.21
C PRO A 87 21.25 3.20 -8.44
N ASP A 88 21.66 3.65 -7.26
CA ASP A 88 22.64 2.98 -6.42
C ASP A 88 22.05 1.80 -5.61
N PHE A 89 20.72 1.62 -5.66
CA PHE A 89 20.03 0.53 -4.99
C PHE A 89 19.61 -0.56 -5.98
N ASP A 90 20.07 -1.79 -5.73
CA ASP A 90 19.64 -3.00 -6.46
C ASP A 90 18.35 -3.55 -5.83
N TRP A 91 17.25 -2.96 -6.15
CA TRP A 91 15.93 -3.35 -5.66
C TRP A 91 14.94 -3.70 -6.77
N ALA A 92 14.26 -4.83 -6.62
CA ALA A 92 13.22 -5.27 -7.53
C ALA A 92 11.88 -4.55 -7.26
N MET A 93 10.93 -4.67 -8.20
CA MET A 93 9.64 -3.97 -8.13
C MET A 93 8.87 -4.22 -6.83
N LEU A 94 8.90 -5.44 -6.26
CA LEU A 94 8.19 -5.75 -5.00
C LEU A 94 8.76 -4.95 -3.82
N ALA A 95 10.08 -4.78 -3.77
CA ALA A 95 10.71 -3.93 -2.75
C ALA A 95 10.34 -2.45 -2.93
N VAL A 96 10.25 -1.99 -4.18
CA VAL A 96 9.79 -0.62 -4.51
C VAL A 96 8.35 -0.41 -4.06
N TRP A 97 7.46 -1.37 -4.30
CA TRP A 97 6.06 -1.29 -3.88
C TRP A 97 5.91 -1.32 -2.36
N ALA A 98 6.67 -2.20 -1.69
CA ALA A 98 6.73 -2.24 -0.23
C ALA A 98 7.19 -0.89 0.35
N TRP A 99 8.26 -0.31 -0.22
CA TRP A 99 8.74 1.02 0.15
C TRP A 99 7.66 2.10 -0.05
N GLY A 100 6.84 1.99 -1.11
CA GLY A 100 5.68 2.86 -1.32
C GLY A 100 4.69 2.81 -0.16
N GLY A 101 4.36 1.62 0.34
CA GLY A 101 3.52 1.45 1.53
C GLY A 101 4.10 2.12 2.77
N MET A 102 5.42 1.99 3.00
CA MET A 102 6.11 2.67 4.10
C MET A 102 6.05 4.21 3.96
N ARG A 103 6.05 4.75 2.74
CA ARG A 103 5.87 6.21 2.51
C ARG A 103 4.45 6.67 2.80
N VAL A 104 3.45 5.79 2.66
CA VAL A 104 2.08 6.08 3.14
C VAL A 104 2.06 6.18 4.65
N VAL A 105 2.79 5.31 5.36
CA VAL A 105 2.92 5.42 6.83
C VAL A 105 3.55 6.74 7.24
N ASP A 106 4.59 7.21 6.54
CA ASP A 106 5.18 8.54 6.81
C ASP A 106 4.14 9.68 6.66
N TYR A 107 3.28 9.59 5.65
CA TYR A 107 2.20 10.56 5.48
C TYR A 107 1.21 10.51 6.66
N LEU A 108 0.87 9.32 7.13
CA LEU A 108 -0.02 9.13 8.27
C LEU A 108 0.51 9.76 9.55
N GLU A 109 1.83 9.77 9.76
CA GLU A 109 2.48 10.45 10.90
C GLU A 109 2.15 11.95 10.99
N SER A 110 1.80 12.57 9.87
CA SER A 110 1.44 13.99 9.82
C SER A 110 -0.03 14.26 10.12
N ARG A 111 -0.87 13.23 10.27
CA ARG A 111 -2.32 13.35 10.46
C ARG A 111 -2.71 13.24 11.92
N SER A 112 -3.57 14.15 12.36
CA SER A 112 -4.08 14.17 13.73
C SER A 112 -5.36 13.34 13.95
N ASP A 113 -5.94 12.79 12.88
CA ASP A 113 -7.13 11.93 12.90
C ASP A 113 -6.81 10.44 12.83
N VAL A 114 -5.53 10.07 12.86
CA VAL A 114 -5.03 8.70 12.77
C VAL A 114 -4.74 8.11 14.16
N ASP A 115 -5.21 6.90 14.38
CA ASP A 115 -4.79 6.06 15.50
C ASP A 115 -3.51 5.31 15.10
N HIS A 116 -2.37 5.85 15.53
CA HIS A 116 -1.03 5.35 15.16
C HIS A 116 -0.68 3.98 15.75
N ASP A 117 -1.46 3.51 16.72
CA ASP A 117 -1.32 2.17 17.29
C ASP A 117 -2.22 1.13 16.58
N ARG A 118 -2.86 1.51 15.46
CA ARG A 118 -3.76 0.64 14.70
C ARG A 118 -3.66 0.87 13.19
N ILE A 119 -2.47 0.62 12.63
CA ILE A 119 -2.20 0.72 11.20
C ILE A 119 -2.05 -0.69 10.62
N ALA A 120 -2.88 -1.03 9.64
CA ALA A 120 -2.81 -2.28 8.91
C ALA A 120 -2.39 -2.05 7.46
N ILE A 121 -1.57 -2.97 6.91
CA ILE A 121 -1.23 -2.99 5.49
C ILE A 121 -1.69 -4.30 4.85
N THR A 122 -2.30 -4.19 3.67
CA THR A 122 -2.82 -5.31 2.89
C THR A 122 -2.51 -5.13 1.41
N GLY A 123 -2.77 -6.18 0.64
CA GLY A 123 -2.66 -6.17 -0.81
C GLY A 123 -2.97 -7.55 -1.36
N HIS A 124 -3.38 -7.62 -2.62
CA HIS A 124 -3.74 -8.87 -3.28
C HIS A 124 -2.59 -9.39 -4.15
N SER A 125 -2.37 -10.71 -4.18
CA SER A 125 -1.39 -11.39 -5.05
C SER A 125 0.03 -10.83 -4.84
N ARG A 126 0.63 -10.20 -5.84
CA ARG A 126 1.93 -9.51 -5.72
C ARG A 126 1.88 -8.34 -4.73
N GLY A 127 0.72 -7.65 -4.62
CA GLY A 127 0.50 -6.66 -3.59
C GLY A 127 0.54 -7.24 -2.18
N GLY A 128 0.05 -8.47 -2.00
CA GLY A 128 0.18 -9.19 -0.73
C GLY A 128 1.64 -9.51 -0.38
N LYS A 129 2.49 -9.80 -1.39
CA LYS A 129 3.95 -9.97 -1.18
C LYS A 129 4.60 -8.65 -0.76
N ALA A 130 4.22 -7.55 -1.41
CA ALA A 130 4.72 -6.22 -1.06
C ALA A 130 4.26 -5.80 0.34
N ALA A 131 3.01 -6.09 0.72
CA ALA A 131 2.50 -5.83 2.06
C ALA A 131 3.28 -6.60 3.14
N LEU A 132 3.58 -7.89 2.90
CA LEU A 132 4.43 -8.68 3.81
C LEU A 132 5.81 -8.06 3.98
N LEU A 133 6.43 -7.64 2.89
CA LEU A 133 7.76 -7.04 2.93
C LEU A 133 7.72 -5.67 3.62
N ALA A 134 6.69 -4.86 3.38
CA ALA A 134 6.53 -3.56 4.04
C ALA A 134 6.42 -3.74 5.56
N GLY A 135 5.53 -4.62 6.04
CA GLY A 135 5.37 -4.87 7.46
C GLY A 135 6.57 -5.56 8.13
N ALA A 136 7.40 -6.28 7.36
CA ALA A 136 8.65 -6.83 7.88
C ALA A 136 9.76 -5.79 8.05
N LEU A 137 9.70 -4.68 7.32
CA LEU A 137 10.70 -3.62 7.31
C LEU A 137 10.28 -2.34 8.04
N ASP A 138 9.00 -2.19 8.35
CA ASP A 138 8.45 -1.01 9.02
C ASP A 138 7.57 -1.44 10.19
N GLU A 139 8.11 -1.33 11.40
CA GLU A 139 7.46 -1.73 12.65
C GLU A 139 6.26 -0.85 13.03
N ARG A 140 6.00 0.24 12.31
CA ARG A 140 4.82 1.10 12.51
C ARG A 140 3.53 0.50 11.95
N SER A 141 3.63 -0.61 11.22
CA SER A 141 2.48 -1.40 10.77
C SER A 141 2.16 -2.48 11.80
N ASP A 142 1.06 -2.30 12.55
CA ASP A 142 0.64 -3.23 13.62
C ASP A 142 0.08 -4.55 13.10
N LEU A 143 -0.47 -4.53 11.89
CA LEU A 143 -1.07 -5.70 11.26
C LEU A 143 -0.71 -5.79 9.78
N VAL A 144 -0.27 -6.97 9.36
CA VAL A 144 -0.05 -7.29 7.95
C VAL A 144 -1.02 -8.38 7.52
N ALA A 145 -1.88 -8.07 6.55
CA ALA A 145 -2.92 -8.98 6.05
C ALA A 145 -2.73 -9.27 4.55
N PRO A 146 -1.76 -10.14 4.16
CA PRO A 146 -1.53 -10.46 2.76
C PRO A 146 -2.68 -11.31 2.19
N CYS A 147 -3.32 -10.86 1.12
CA CYS A 147 -4.38 -11.60 0.46
C CYS A 147 -3.82 -12.38 -0.73
N GLN A 148 -4.01 -13.71 -0.72
CA GLN A 148 -3.62 -14.61 -1.82
C GLN A 148 -2.19 -14.39 -2.35
N SER A 149 -1.24 -14.14 -1.46
CA SER A 149 0.13 -13.74 -1.82
C SER A 149 0.99 -14.87 -2.43
N GLY A 150 0.55 -16.12 -2.36
CA GLY A 150 1.13 -17.27 -3.06
C GLY A 150 2.61 -17.54 -2.76
N ALA A 151 3.32 -18.13 -3.71
CA ALA A 151 4.75 -18.39 -3.64
C ALA A 151 5.56 -17.08 -3.53
N GLY A 152 6.55 -17.03 -2.64
CA GLY A 152 7.28 -15.80 -2.31
C GLY A 152 6.48 -14.80 -1.47
N GLY A 153 5.29 -15.19 -1.02
CA GLY A 153 4.45 -14.51 -0.04
C GLY A 153 4.18 -15.42 1.15
N ALA A 154 2.93 -15.48 1.63
CA ALA A 154 2.52 -16.35 2.74
C ALA A 154 2.38 -17.83 2.36
N GLY A 155 2.43 -18.16 1.07
CA GLY A 155 2.39 -19.55 0.60
C GLY A 155 3.70 -20.29 0.90
N SER A 156 3.58 -21.56 1.32
CA SER A 156 4.76 -22.41 1.58
C SER A 156 5.53 -22.68 0.29
N SER A 157 6.78 -22.28 0.23
CA SER A 157 7.70 -22.62 -0.87
C SER A 157 8.14 -24.09 -0.89
N ARG A 158 7.83 -24.86 0.16
CA ARG A 158 8.14 -26.30 0.25
C ARG A 158 7.16 -27.17 -0.55
N ILE A 159 6.00 -26.63 -0.92
CA ILE A 159 4.93 -27.35 -1.62
C ILE A 159 4.63 -26.61 -2.92
N LEU A 160 5.64 -26.56 -3.78
CA LEU A 160 5.48 -26.03 -5.13
C LEU A 160 5.22 -27.21 -6.08
N GLY A 161 4.00 -27.32 -6.59
CA GLY A 161 3.62 -28.31 -7.59
C GLY A 161 3.75 -27.78 -9.03
N PRO A 162 3.54 -28.64 -10.03
CA PRO A 162 3.44 -28.21 -11.42
C PRO A 162 2.36 -27.12 -11.57
N GLY A 163 2.70 -26.00 -12.22
CA GLY A 163 1.80 -24.86 -12.40
C GLY A 163 1.79 -23.84 -11.26
N SER A 164 2.64 -24.02 -10.23
CA SER A 164 2.86 -22.98 -9.22
C SER A 164 3.45 -21.72 -9.85
N GLU A 165 3.01 -20.55 -9.37
CA GLU A 165 3.54 -19.27 -9.80
C GLU A 165 5.05 -19.20 -9.50
N SER A 166 5.86 -18.83 -10.51
CA SER A 166 7.28 -18.54 -10.29
C SER A 166 7.45 -17.15 -9.68
N ILE A 167 8.34 -17.07 -8.72
CA ILE A 167 8.77 -15.79 -8.10
C ILE A 167 9.55 -14.96 -9.11
#